data_84e4461c4bf7a123902f57211d68ac1e
#
_entry.id   84e4461c4bf7a123902f57211d68ac1e
#
_cell.length_a   1.000
_cell.length_b   1.000
_cell.length_c   1.000
_cell.angle_alpha   90.00
_cell.angle_beta   90.00
_cell.angle_gamma   90.00
#
_symmetry.space_group_name_H-M   'P 1'
#
loop_
_entity.id
_entity.type
_entity.pdbx_description
1 polymer ?
#
loop_
_entity_poly.entity_id
_entity_poly.type
_entity_poly.pdbx_seq_one_letter_code
_entity_poly.pdbx_strand_id
1 'polypeptide(L)'
;MTSAVDPHALRATMRADLGVAMKARNSRAISALRTAITAIDNAESVDSTVATAPASAHIAGATIGLGTAEVPRRSLSPAQVHAILRAQIDDRSAEADRYETLGQIEAAEGLRGEAQIIAAYL
;
A
#
# COMPACT_ATOMS: atom_id res chain seq x y z
N MET A 1 7.93 -23.18 -7.97
CA MET A 1 7.49 -23.00 -7.40
C MET A 1 7.38 -21.92 -6.82
N THR A 2 6.96 -21.15 -7.04
CA THR A 2 6.95 -20.18 -6.38
C THR A 2 5.86 -20.05 -5.77
N SER A 3 5.79 -19.97 -4.73
CA SER A 3 4.68 -19.89 -4.06
C SER A 3 4.26 -18.55 -3.91
N ALA A 4 3.07 -18.37 -3.65
CA ALA A 4 2.52 -17.10 -3.39
C ALA A 4 3.07 -16.63 -2.10
N VAL A 5 3.44 -15.42 -2.00
CA VAL A 5 4.00 -14.88 -0.79
C VAL A 5 2.89 -14.56 0.18
N ASP A 6 3.06 -14.94 1.41
CA ASP A 6 2.11 -14.62 2.45
C ASP A 6 2.04 -13.10 2.62
N PRO A 7 0.86 -12.51 2.52
CA PRO A 7 0.72 -11.05 2.64
C PRO A 7 1.25 -10.51 3.97
N HIS A 8 1.12 -11.27 5.04
CA HIS A 8 1.61 -10.84 6.33
C HIS A 8 3.13 -10.77 6.31
N ALA A 9 3.78 -11.80 5.77
CA ALA A 9 5.23 -11.85 5.70
C ALA A 9 5.75 -10.78 4.76
N LEU A 10 5.04 -10.54 3.65
CA LEU A 10 5.45 -9.52 2.71
C LEU A 10 5.41 -8.15 3.36
N ARG A 11 4.32 -7.85 4.06
CA ARG A 11 4.20 -6.55 4.71
C ARG A 11 5.27 -6.36 5.78
N ALA A 12 5.58 -7.43 6.51
CA ALA A 12 6.62 -7.36 7.52
C ALA A 12 7.98 -7.07 6.89
N THR A 13 8.26 -7.69 5.74
CA THR A 13 9.49 -7.43 5.01
C THR A 13 9.54 -5.98 4.55
N MET A 14 8.43 -5.49 4.02
CA MET A 14 8.38 -4.11 3.54
C MET A 14 8.59 -3.12 4.69
N ARG A 15 8.06 -3.42 5.87
CA ARG A 15 8.28 -2.55 7.03
C ARG A 15 9.72 -2.57 7.49
N ALA A 16 10.35 -3.75 7.45
CA ALA A 16 11.75 -3.85 7.80
C ALA A 16 12.60 -3.06 6.81
N ASP A 17 12.27 -3.16 5.53
CA ASP A 17 13.01 -2.44 4.49
C ASP A 17 12.80 -0.94 4.64
N LEU A 18 11.60 -0.53 5.06
CA LEU A 18 11.34 0.89 5.32
C LEU A 18 12.25 1.39 6.44
N GLY A 19 12.41 0.60 7.48
CA GLY A 19 13.31 0.98 8.57
C GLY A 19 14.74 1.18 8.09
N VAL A 20 15.20 0.29 7.21
CA VAL A 20 16.54 0.41 6.65
C VAL A 20 16.63 1.67 5.79
N ALA A 21 15.60 1.93 4.99
CA ALA A 21 15.60 3.12 4.13
C ALA A 21 15.60 4.40 4.95
N MET A 22 14.90 4.39 6.08
CA MET A 22 14.85 5.56 6.94
C MET A 22 16.21 5.82 7.56
N LYS A 23 16.92 4.79 7.98
CA LYS A 23 18.24 4.96 8.54
C LYS A 23 19.21 5.45 7.48
N ALA A 24 19.05 5.00 6.25
CA ALA A 24 19.92 5.41 5.16
C ALA A 24 19.48 6.74 4.56
N ARG A 25 18.37 7.28 5.01
CA ARG A 25 17.83 8.54 4.49
C ARG A 25 17.59 8.46 2.98
N ASN A 26 17.14 7.30 2.54
CA ASN A 26 16.82 7.08 1.14
C ASN A 26 15.38 7.52 0.92
N SER A 27 15.18 8.78 0.54
CA SER A 27 13.83 9.34 0.45
C SER A 27 12.97 8.64 -0.59
N ARG A 28 13.58 8.19 -1.67
CA ARG A 28 12.81 7.51 -2.72
C ARG A 28 12.25 6.20 -2.18
N ALA A 29 13.08 5.41 -1.49
CA ALA A 29 12.62 4.15 -0.94
C ALA A 29 11.61 4.39 0.17
N ILE A 30 11.81 5.43 0.98
CA ILE A 30 10.87 5.75 2.05
C ILE A 30 9.50 6.04 1.46
N SER A 31 9.45 6.88 0.44
CA SER A 31 8.19 7.25 -0.19
C SER A 31 7.51 6.03 -0.80
N ALA A 32 8.24 5.23 -1.53
CA ALA A 32 7.67 4.06 -2.19
C ALA A 32 7.12 3.06 -1.18
N LEU A 33 7.90 2.78 -0.15
CA LEU A 33 7.50 1.78 0.83
C LEU A 33 6.34 2.24 1.69
N ARG A 34 6.36 3.50 2.12
CA ARG A 34 5.25 4.01 2.92
C ARG A 34 3.95 3.96 2.14
N THR A 35 4.00 4.38 0.88
CA THR A 35 2.79 4.40 0.07
C THR A 35 2.28 2.99 -0.18
N ALA A 36 3.17 2.07 -0.46
CA ALA A 36 2.76 0.70 -0.75
C ALA A 36 2.16 0.03 0.50
N ILE A 37 2.80 0.21 1.65
CA ILE A 37 2.30 -0.36 2.89
C ILE A 37 0.93 0.23 3.22
N THR A 38 0.79 1.55 3.06
CA THR A 38 -0.46 2.21 3.33
C THR A 38 -1.57 1.70 2.39
N ALA A 39 -1.24 1.45 1.14
CA ALA A 39 -2.24 0.95 0.21
C ALA A 39 -2.75 -0.42 0.64
N ILE A 40 -1.85 -1.28 1.13
CA ILE A 40 -2.27 -2.59 1.60
C ILE A 40 -3.12 -2.44 2.86
N ASP A 41 -2.68 -1.59 3.79
CA ASP A 41 -3.43 -1.38 5.03
C ASP A 41 -4.81 -0.82 4.75
N ASN A 42 -4.90 0.12 3.81
CA ASN A 42 -6.18 0.72 3.48
C ASN A 42 -7.13 -0.30 2.85
N ALA A 43 -6.60 -1.20 2.05
CA ALA A 43 -7.45 -2.21 1.42
C ALA A 43 -8.10 -3.10 2.48
N GLU A 44 -7.35 -3.42 3.52
CA GLU A 44 -7.92 -4.22 4.60
C GLU A 44 -8.96 -3.43 5.38
N SER A 45 -8.68 -2.17 5.62
CA SER A 45 -9.58 -1.34 6.38
C SER A 45 -10.85 -1.01 5.62
N VAL A 46 -10.72 -0.72 4.34
CA VAL A 46 -11.87 -0.34 3.55
C VAL A 46 -12.86 -1.49 3.50
N ASP A 47 -12.38 -2.70 3.35
CA ASP A 47 -13.28 -3.83 3.31
C ASP A 47 -14.04 -3.96 4.64
N SER A 48 -13.34 -3.76 5.73
CA SER A 48 -14.00 -3.81 7.02
C SER A 48 -15.00 -2.69 7.14
N THR A 49 -14.64 -1.52 6.71
CA THR A 49 -15.48 -0.36 6.80
C THR A 49 -16.73 -0.52 5.96
N VAL A 50 -16.57 -1.03 4.78
CA VAL A 50 -17.70 -1.20 3.91
C VAL A 50 -18.69 -2.16 4.55
N ALA A 51 -18.21 -3.18 5.16
CA ALA A 51 -19.08 -4.14 5.79
C ALA A 51 -19.88 -3.51 6.91
N THR A 52 -19.30 -2.56 7.60
CA THR A 52 -20.00 -1.95 8.70
C THR A 52 -20.62 -0.65 8.34
N ALA A 53 -20.28 -0.09 7.23
CA ALA A 53 -20.82 1.20 6.87
C ALA A 53 -22.27 1.38 7.13
N PRO A 54 -23.03 0.48 6.76
CA PRO A 54 -24.44 0.66 6.92
C PRO A 54 -24.72 0.92 8.36
N ALA A 55 -24.04 0.26 9.14
CA ALA A 55 -24.36 0.38 10.52
C ALA A 55 -24.06 1.73 10.92
N SER A 56 -23.23 2.25 10.37
CA SER A 56 -22.89 3.45 10.79
C SER A 56 -23.79 4.26 11.17
N ALA A 57 -24.27 4.08 10.72
CA ALA A 57 -25.13 4.89 11.14
C ALA A 57 -24.69 5.06 12.43
N HIS A 58 -24.02 4.96 12.54
CA HIS A 58 -23.84 5.21 13.44
C HIS A 58 -23.53 5.37 14.34
N ILE A 59 -23.57 5.71 14.36
CA ILE A 59 -23.66 6.24 15.27
C ILE A 59 -23.56 5.77 16.49
N ALA A 60 -24.37 5.54 16.81
CA ALA A 60 -24.51 4.96 17.96
C ALA A 60 -23.39 4.24 17.86
N GLY A 61 -23.33 3.95 16.82
CA GLY A 61 -22.33 3.17 16.64
C GLY A 61 -21.24 3.46 17.49
N ALA A 62 -21.09 4.47 17.63
CA ALA A 62 -20.09 4.92 18.39
C ALA A 62 -19.81 3.98 19.42
N THR A 63 -20.67 3.85 20.18
CA THR A 63 -20.44 3.18 21.33
C THR A 63 -19.97 1.93 20.98
N ILE A 64 -20.50 1.44 20.13
CA ILE A 64 -20.18 0.27 19.83
C ILE A 64 -18.81 0.25 19.45
N GLY A 65 -18.21 1.25 19.40
CA GLY A 65 -16.85 1.25 19.08
C GLY A 65 -16.21 0.06 19.62
N LEU A 66 -16.67 -0.37 20.69
CA LEU A 66 -16.11 -1.48 21.28
C LEU A 66 -16.25 -2.65 20.43
N GLY A 67 -17.38 -2.97 20.16
CA GLY A 67 -17.63 -4.11 19.39
C GLY A 67 -16.84 -4.04 18.10
N THR A 68 -16.82 -2.91 17.51
CA THR A 68 -16.15 -2.82 16.25
C THR A 68 -14.71 -3.07 16.44
N ALA A 69 -14.19 -2.72 17.52
CA ALA A 69 -12.79 -2.89 17.72
C ALA A 69 -12.44 -4.34 17.54
N GLU A 70 -13.37 -5.17 17.70
CA GLU A 70 -13.07 -6.56 17.56
C GLU A 70 -13.43 -7.16 16.23
N VAL A 71 -13.90 -6.37 15.33
CA VAL A 71 -14.23 -6.89 14.02
C VAL A 71 -12.92 -7.21 13.34
N PRO A 72 -12.74 -8.41 12.90
CA PRO A 72 -11.46 -8.77 12.30
C PRO A 72 -11.27 -8.05 10.98
N ARG A 73 -10.06 -7.69 10.70
CA ARG A 73 -9.80 -7.08 9.46
C ARG A 73 -9.90 -8.12 8.38
N ARG A 74 -10.25 -7.72 7.22
CA ARG A 74 -10.33 -8.63 6.15
C ARG A 74 -8.92 -9.06 5.76
N SER A 75 -8.73 -10.33 5.54
CA SER A 75 -7.45 -10.82 5.10
C SER A 75 -7.37 -10.72 3.59
N LEU A 76 -6.32 -10.18 3.10
CA LEU A 76 -6.12 -10.08 1.66
C LEU A 76 -5.40 -11.32 1.18
N SER A 77 -5.77 -11.79 0.00
CA SER A 77 -5.08 -12.92 -0.60
C SER A 77 -3.78 -12.43 -1.24
N PRO A 78 -2.85 -13.32 -1.52
CA PRO A 78 -1.63 -12.91 -2.24
C PRO A 78 -1.95 -12.26 -3.57
N ALA A 79 -2.98 -12.73 -4.27
CA ALA A 79 -3.35 -12.12 -5.54
C ALA A 79 -3.86 -10.70 -5.36
N GLN A 80 -4.59 -10.46 -4.28
CA GLN A 80 -5.10 -9.11 -4.01
C GLN A 80 -3.96 -8.17 -3.65
N VAL A 81 -2.99 -8.61 -2.87
CA VAL A 81 -1.85 -7.79 -2.54
C VAL A 81 -1.04 -7.50 -3.80
N HIS A 82 -0.88 -8.52 -4.66
CA HIS A 82 -0.15 -8.35 -5.91
C HIS A 82 -0.84 -7.28 -6.76
N ALA A 83 -2.16 -7.33 -6.84
CA ALA A 83 -2.91 -6.36 -7.63
C ALA A 83 -2.76 -4.95 -7.07
N ILE A 84 -2.73 -4.81 -5.73
CA ILE A 84 -2.55 -3.51 -5.10
C ILE A 84 -1.18 -2.94 -5.46
N LEU A 85 -0.13 -3.77 -5.37
CA LEU A 85 1.20 -3.30 -5.69
C LEU A 85 1.34 -2.99 -7.17
N ARG A 86 0.70 -3.78 -8.02
CA ARG A 86 0.74 -3.53 -9.45
C ARG A 86 0.07 -2.19 -9.78
N ALA A 87 -1.03 -1.87 -9.11
CA ALA A 87 -1.69 -0.59 -9.32
C ALA A 87 -0.78 0.57 -8.89
N GLN A 88 -0.05 0.39 -7.81
CA GLN A 88 0.89 1.42 -7.35
C GLN A 88 2.00 1.64 -8.39
N ILE A 89 2.47 0.58 -9.01
CA ILE A 89 3.49 0.68 -10.03
C ILE A 89 2.94 1.39 -11.26
N ASP A 90 1.74 0.99 -11.68
CA ASP A 90 1.12 1.56 -12.88
C ASP A 90 0.82 3.04 -12.69
N ASP A 91 0.37 3.43 -11.52
CA ASP A 91 0.08 4.84 -11.24
C ASP A 91 1.36 5.67 -11.33
N ARG A 92 2.44 5.16 -10.78
CA ARG A 92 3.69 5.89 -10.82
C ARG A 92 4.26 5.97 -12.23
N SER A 93 4.10 4.91 -13.00
CA SER A 93 4.58 4.91 -14.38
C SER A 93 3.81 5.91 -15.22
N ALA A 94 2.50 5.96 -15.03
CA ALA A 94 1.67 6.92 -15.79
C ALA A 94 2.01 8.34 -15.40
N GLU A 95 2.22 8.57 -14.11
CA GLU A 95 2.54 9.90 -13.63
C GLU A 95 3.92 10.31 -14.14
N ALA A 96 4.87 9.37 -14.18
CA ALA A 96 6.20 9.66 -14.70
C ALA A 96 6.14 10.07 -16.17
N ASP A 97 5.31 9.38 -16.94
CA ASP A 97 5.17 9.71 -18.35
C ASP A 97 4.63 11.13 -18.51
N ARG A 98 3.71 11.53 -17.64
CA ARG A 98 3.18 12.88 -17.70
C ARG A 98 4.24 13.92 -17.38
N TYR A 99 5.04 13.67 -16.35
CA TYR A 99 6.09 14.62 -16.01
C TYR A 99 7.14 14.70 -17.10
N GLU A 100 7.44 13.57 -17.73
CA GLU A 100 8.41 13.58 -18.81
C GLU A 100 7.90 14.42 -19.97
N THR A 101 6.63 14.31 -20.30
CA THR A 101 6.03 15.10 -21.36
C THR A 101 6.14 16.59 -21.05
N LEU A 102 6.10 16.95 -19.77
CA LEU A 102 6.20 18.33 -19.38
C LEU A 102 7.64 18.79 -19.24
N GLY A 103 8.60 17.95 -19.57
CA GLY A 103 9.99 18.30 -19.47
C GLY A 103 10.57 18.17 -18.08
N GLN A 104 9.82 17.61 -17.14
CA GLN A 104 10.27 17.48 -15.78
C GLN A 104 10.92 16.11 -15.59
N ILE A 105 12.12 16.00 -16.10
CA ILE A 105 12.80 14.70 -16.18
C ILE A 105 13.14 14.13 -14.81
N GLU A 106 13.59 14.96 -13.90
CA GLU A 106 13.98 14.45 -12.59
C GLU A 106 12.78 13.91 -11.81
N ALA A 107 11.64 14.58 -11.93
CA ALA A 107 10.44 14.10 -11.27
C ALA A 107 10.02 12.76 -11.87
N ALA A 108 10.12 12.64 -13.19
CA ALA A 108 9.78 11.39 -13.85
C ALA A 108 10.69 10.27 -13.41
N GLU A 109 11.99 10.54 -13.30
CA GLU A 109 12.93 9.53 -12.87
C GLU A 109 12.68 9.10 -11.43
N GLY A 110 12.32 10.04 -10.58
CA GLY A 110 11.99 9.71 -9.20
C GLY A 110 10.84 8.75 -9.11
N LEU A 111 9.78 9.00 -9.88
CA LEU A 111 8.62 8.13 -9.87
C LEU A 111 8.93 6.75 -10.46
N ARG A 112 9.73 6.70 -11.49
CA ARG A 112 10.13 5.41 -12.07
C ARG A 112 10.97 4.62 -11.10
N GLY A 113 11.83 5.30 -10.33
CA GLY A 113 12.60 4.64 -9.31
C GLY A 113 11.73 4.07 -8.21
N GLU A 114 10.69 4.82 -7.81
CA GLU A 114 9.76 4.30 -6.80
C GLU A 114 9.02 3.09 -7.34
N ALA A 115 8.61 3.13 -8.61
CA ALA A 115 7.93 1.99 -9.21
C ALA A 115 8.83 0.76 -9.20
N GLN A 116 10.11 0.92 -9.45
CA GLN A 116 11.03 -0.19 -9.45
C GLN A 116 11.20 -0.77 -8.05
N ILE A 117 11.23 0.08 -7.04
CA ILE A 117 11.35 -0.38 -5.66
C ILE A 117 10.15 -1.27 -5.32
N ILE A 118 8.94 -0.85 -5.70
CA ILE A 118 7.75 -1.63 -5.41
C ILE A 118 7.76 -2.92 -6.23
N ALA A 119 8.20 -2.84 -7.48
CA ALA A 119 8.21 -4.01 -8.35
C ALA A 119 9.10 -5.13 -7.81
N ALA A 120 10.08 -4.79 -7.02
CA ALA A 120 10.96 -5.80 -6.45
C ALA A 120 10.23 -6.74 -5.51
N TYR A 121 9.03 -6.37 -5.07
CA TYR A 121 8.27 -7.23 -4.16
C TYR A 121 7.27 -8.11 -4.91
N LEU A 122 7.22 -8.03 -6.23
CA LEU A 122 6.33 -8.87 -7.03
C LEU A 122 6.99 -10.18 -7.59
#